data_5503d03824eb6d92626099243cfeeea8
#
_entry.id   5503d03824eb6d92626099243cfeeea8
#
_cell.length_a   1.000
_cell.length_b   1.000
_cell.length_c   1.000
_cell.angle_alpha   90.00
_cell.angle_beta   90.00
_cell.angle_gamma   90.00
#
_symmetry.space_group_name_H-M   'P 1'
#
loop_
_entity.id
_entity.type
_entity.pdbx_description
1 polymer ?
#
loop_
_entity_poly.entity_id
_entity_poly.type
_entity_poly.pdbx_seq_one_letter_code
_entity_poly.pdbx_strand_id
1 'polypeptide(L)'
;PAGTNTDGKASQVQDGSIEVGGKTYVIRELASQEMKNSAGATWDAATAGNAIGTWSSSFGDSIDVVVSNNDGMGMSMFNAWSKDNGVPTFGYDANSDAVAAIAEGYGGTISQHADVQAYLTLRVLRNALDGVDVDTGIGTADDAGNVLSSDVYVYKEDERSYYSLNVAVTADNYKD
;
A
#
# COMPACT_ATOMS: atom_id res chain seq x y z
N PRO A 1 -21.73 9.54 14.29
CA PRO A 1 -21.47 8.46 15.23
C PRO A 1 -20.06 7.95 15.01
N ALA A 2 -19.30 7.74 16.09
CA ALA A 2 -17.99 7.12 15.99
C ALA A 2 -18.18 5.70 15.42
N GLY A 3 -17.41 5.35 14.40
CA GLY A 3 -17.37 3.99 13.88
C GLY A 3 -16.94 3.01 14.98
N THR A 4 -17.45 1.80 14.93
CA THR A 4 -16.98 0.73 15.80
C THR A 4 -16.31 -0.34 14.94
N ASN A 5 -15.17 -0.84 15.41
CA ASN A 5 -14.55 -2.02 14.82
C ASN A 5 -15.45 -3.24 15.01
N THR A 6 -15.32 -4.22 14.14
CA THR A 6 -16.08 -5.49 14.27
C THR A 6 -15.72 -6.28 15.51
N ASP A 7 -14.62 -5.96 16.20
CA ASP A 7 -14.25 -6.49 17.53
C ASP A 7 -14.88 -5.70 18.70
N GLY A 8 -15.79 -4.76 18.40
CA GLY A 8 -16.51 -3.97 19.40
C GLY A 8 -15.71 -2.85 20.05
N LYS A 9 -14.45 -2.62 19.62
CA LYS A 9 -13.67 -1.47 20.10
C LYS A 9 -14.08 -0.22 19.34
N ALA A 10 -14.21 0.88 20.06
CA ALA A 10 -14.36 2.17 19.41
C ALA A 10 -13.17 2.38 18.46
N SER A 11 -13.46 2.60 17.18
CA SER A 11 -12.45 3.08 16.25
C SER A 11 -11.87 4.37 16.82
N GLN A 12 -10.55 4.48 16.88
CA GLN A 12 -9.90 5.74 17.24
C GLN A 12 -9.99 6.67 16.03
N VAL A 13 -11.23 6.96 15.61
CA VAL A 13 -11.50 7.84 14.50
C VAL A 13 -11.04 9.23 14.87
N GLN A 14 -10.05 9.70 14.19
CA GLN A 14 -9.73 11.10 14.19
C GLN A 14 -10.34 11.72 12.93
N ASP A 15 -11.35 12.57 13.13
CA ASP A 15 -11.74 13.47 12.06
C ASP A 15 -10.51 14.34 11.73
N GLY A 16 -10.04 14.20 10.50
CA GLY A 16 -8.92 14.95 9.97
C GLY A 16 -9.38 15.92 8.91
N SER A 17 -8.64 17.01 8.71
CA SER A 17 -8.82 17.85 7.53
C SER A 17 -7.50 18.09 6.83
N ILE A 18 -7.55 18.16 5.51
CA ILE A 18 -6.41 18.49 4.66
C ILE A 18 -6.81 19.54 3.65
N GLU A 19 -5.92 20.49 3.38
CA GLU A 19 -6.09 21.48 2.31
C GLU A 19 -5.32 21.05 1.07
N VAL A 20 -6.02 20.92 -0.06
CA VAL A 20 -5.43 20.60 -1.35
C VAL A 20 -6.02 21.54 -2.40
N GLY A 21 -5.15 22.26 -3.13
CA GLY A 21 -5.58 23.16 -4.19
C GLY A 21 -6.56 24.26 -3.75
N GLY A 22 -6.45 24.74 -2.50
CA GLY A 22 -7.33 25.76 -1.92
C GLY A 22 -8.72 25.26 -1.49
N LYS A 23 -8.90 23.94 -1.43
CA LYS A 23 -10.10 23.29 -0.89
C LYS A 23 -9.75 22.51 0.37
N THR A 24 -10.59 22.65 1.40
CA THR A 24 -10.50 21.87 2.63
C THR A 24 -11.32 20.58 2.47
N TYR A 25 -10.66 19.45 2.64
CA TYR A 25 -11.31 18.15 2.69
C TYR A 25 -11.36 17.69 4.14
N VAL A 26 -12.54 17.33 4.60
CA VAL A 26 -12.75 16.73 5.93
C VAL A 26 -12.84 15.23 5.75
N ILE A 27 -11.95 14.51 6.44
CA ILE A 27 -11.87 13.04 6.38
C ILE A 27 -12.43 12.50 7.69
N ARG A 28 -13.36 11.58 7.57
CA ARG A 28 -13.94 10.85 8.69
C ARG A 28 -13.76 9.35 8.49
N GLU A 29 -13.12 8.70 9.42
CA GLU A 29 -13.07 7.24 9.45
C GLU A 29 -14.41 6.68 9.92
N LEU A 30 -15.10 5.91 9.12
CA LEU A 30 -16.37 5.27 9.47
C LEU A 30 -16.14 3.94 10.21
N ALA A 31 -15.14 3.19 9.78
CA ALA A 31 -14.73 1.93 10.39
C ALA A 31 -13.27 1.62 10.08
N SER A 32 -12.61 0.87 10.96
CA SER A 32 -11.31 0.25 10.70
C SER A 32 -11.23 -1.09 11.42
N GLN A 33 -10.43 -2.00 10.88
CA GLN A 33 -10.26 -3.34 11.44
C GLN A 33 -8.91 -3.94 11.03
N GLU A 34 -8.29 -4.66 11.95
CA GLU A 34 -7.20 -5.59 11.63
C GLU A 34 -7.81 -6.84 10.96
N MET A 35 -7.36 -7.16 9.75
CA MET A 35 -7.89 -8.30 8.99
C MET A 35 -7.18 -9.59 9.43
N LYS A 36 -7.73 -10.20 10.47
CA LYS A 36 -7.25 -11.42 11.09
C LYS A 36 -8.27 -12.55 10.92
N ASN A 37 -7.84 -13.69 10.41
CA ASN A 37 -8.69 -14.85 10.28
C ASN A 37 -8.86 -15.63 11.60
N SER A 38 -9.72 -16.63 11.61
CA SER A 38 -10.00 -17.45 12.78
C SER A 38 -8.79 -18.24 13.32
N ALA A 39 -7.77 -18.45 12.51
CA ALA A 39 -6.50 -19.07 12.91
C ALA A 39 -5.50 -18.05 13.49
N GLY A 40 -5.85 -16.76 13.50
CA GLY A 40 -5.01 -15.68 14.03
C GLY A 40 -4.00 -15.12 13.01
N ALA A 41 -4.00 -15.59 11.75
CA ALA A 41 -3.16 -15.01 10.71
C ALA A 41 -3.73 -13.65 10.26
N THR A 42 -2.86 -12.65 10.19
CA THR A 42 -3.18 -11.28 9.75
C THR A 42 -3.10 -11.13 8.22
N TRP A 43 -3.50 -9.98 7.71
CA TRP A 43 -3.50 -9.66 6.27
C TRP A 43 -4.43 -10.56 5.45
N ASP A 44 -5.53 -11.00 6.06
CA ASP A 44 -6.44 -11.96 5.46
C ASP A 44 -7.43 -11.29 4.51
N ALA A 45 -7.30 -11.58 3.22
CA ALA A 45 -8.11 -11.00 2.17
C ALA A 45 -9.61 -11.40 2.27
N ALA A 46 -9.90 -12.63 2.71
CA ALA A 46 -11.28 -13.07 2.87
C ALA A 46 -11.97 -12.31 4.01
N THR A 47 -11.26 -12.08 5.11
CA THR A 47 -11.75 -11.24 6.22
C THR A 47 -12.02 -9.82 5.75
N ALA A 48 -11.15 -9.25 4.88
CA ALA A 48 -11.35 -7.91 4.31
C ALA A 48 -12.62 -7.84 3.44
N GLY A 49 -12.84 -8.82 2.57
CA GLY A 49 -14.05 -8.90 1.76
C GLY A 49 -15.33 -9.01 2.60
N ASN A 50 -15.30 -9.76 3.70
CA ASN A 50 -16.42 -9.84 4.63
C ASN A 50 -16.65 -8.52 5.41
N ALA A 51 -15.55 -7.85 5.79
CA ALA A 51 -15.62 -6.58 6.50
C ALA A 51 -16.30 -5.49 5.67
N ILE A 52 -15.94 -5.33 4.40
CA ILE A 52 -16.61 -4.33 3.53
C ILE A 52 -18.08 -4.64 3.35
N GLY A 53 -18.50 -5.90 3.28
CA GLY A 53 -19.90 -6.30 3.24
C GLY A 53 -20.68 -5.87 4.50
N THR A 54 -20.05 -5.97 5.67
CA THR A 54 -20.61 -5.49 6.94
C THR A 54 -20.67 -3.96 6.98
N TRP A 55 -19.59 -3.30 6.57
CA TRP A 55 -19.50 -1.83 6.58
C TRP A 55 -20.48 -1.21 5.57
N SER A 56 -20.61 -1.77 4.38
CA SER A 56 -21.56 -1.29 3.38
C SER A 56 -23.01 -1.42 3.86
N SER A 57 -23.34 -2.48 4.59
CA SER A 57 -24.65 -2.64 5.21
C SER A 57 -24.93 -1.62 6.32
N SER A 58 -23.87 -1.12 6.99
CA SER A 58 -23.99 -0.18 8.10
C SER A 58 -23.95 1.28 7.66
N PHE A 59 -23.15 1.60 6.66
CA PHE A 59 -22.83 2.96 6.25
C PHE A 59 -23.33 3.30 4.84
N GLY A 60 -23.49 2.31 3.95
CA GLY A 60 -24.02 2.48 2.59
C GLY A 60 -23.35 3.61 1.82
N ASP A 61 -24.17 4.52 1.31
CA ASP A 61 -23.74 5.68 0.51
C ASP A 61 -22.86 6.69 1.26
N SER A 62 -22.60 6.48 2.55
CA SER A 62 -21.69 7.32 3.32
C SER A 62 -20.21 6.91 3.17
N ILE A 63 -19.94 5.80 2.46
CA ILE A 63 -18.56 5.37 2.20
C ILE A 63 -18.08 6.03 0.90
N ASP A 64 -17.20 7.01 1.03
CA ASP A 64 -16.62 7.72 -0.12
C ASP A 64 -15.29 7.13 -0.58
N VAL A 65 -14.60 6.37 0.30
CA VAL A 65 -13.27 5.81 0.01
C VAL A 65 -13.00 4.59 0.89
N VAL A 66 -12.28 3.63 0.34
CA VAL A 66 -11.74 2.47 1.07
C VAL A 66 -10.21 2.53 1.01
N VAL A 67 -9.53 2.33 2.14
CA VAL A 67 -8.07 2.30 2.22
C VAL A 67 -7.64 0.99 2.85
N SER A 68 -6.69 0.34 2.23
CA SER A 68 -6.12 -0.92 2.68
C SER A 68 -4.60 -0.83 2.83
N ASN A 69 -4.06 -1.54 3.81
CA ASN A 69 -2.61 -1.60 4.03
C ASN A 69 -1.87 -2.45 2.99
N ASN A 70 -2.58 -3.25 2.19
CA ASN A 70 -2.00 -3.94 1.04
C ASN A 70 -3.04 -4.19 -0.06
N ASP A 71 -2.56 -4.50 -1.25
CA ASP A 71 -3.41 -4.74 -2.41
C ASP A 71 -4.24 -6.02 -2.29
N GLY A 72 -3.72 -7.06 -1.66
CA GLY A 72 -4.47 -8.32 -1.50
C GLY A 72 -5.79 -8.13 -0.77
N MET A 73 -5.78 -7.37 0.33
CA MET A 73 -7.00 -7.00 1.06
C MET A 73 -7.81 -5.95 0.31
N GLY A 74 -7.13 -4.94 -0.27
CA GLY A 74 -7.76 -3.87 -1.06
C GLY A 74 -8.55 -4.43 -2.23
N MET A 75 -7.97 -5.34 -3.00
CA MET A 75 -8.61 -6.02 -4.13
C MET A 75 -9.79 -6.88 -3.69
N SER A 76 -9.69 -7.54 -2.54
CA SER A 76 -10.82 -8.29 -1.98
C SER A 76 -12.02 -7.39 -1.66
N MET A 77 -11.78 -6.24 -1.04
CA MET A 77 -12.83 -5.26 -0.75
C MET A 77 -13.37 -4.61 -2.03
N PHE A 78 -12.48 -4.28 -2.99
CA PHE A 78 -12.85 -3.71 -4.27
C PHE A 78 -13.79 -4.63 -5.04
N ASN A 79 -13.42 -5.89 -5.21
CA ASN A 79 -14.22 -6.88 -5.93
C ASN A 79 -15.51 -7.27 -5.20
N ALA A 80 -15.52 -7.22 -3.86
CA ALA A 80 -16.70 -7.58 -3.08
C ALA A 80 -17.78 -6.49 -3.07
N TRP A 81 -17.40 -5.22 -3.22
CA TRP A 81 -18.38 -4.14 -3.12
C TRP A 81 -18.00 -2.85 -3.84
N SER A 82 -16.78 -2.33 -3.64
CA SER A 82 -16.42 -0.96 -4.03
C SER A 82 -16.52 -0.73 -5.54
N LYS A 83 -16.13 -1.72 -6.34
CA LYS A 83 -16.18 -1.66 -7.81
C LYS A 83 -17.59 -1.39 -8.33
N ASP A 84 -18.58 -2.13 -7.85
CA ASP A 84 -19.96 -2.03 -8.31
C ASP A 84 -20.67 -0.76 -7.80
N ASN A 85 -20.11 -0.13 -6.77
CA ASN A 85 -20.64 1.09 -6.17
C ASN A 85 -19.84 2.36 -6.54
N GLY A 86 -18.83 2.23 -7.40
CA GLY A 86 -18.01 3.36 -7.85
C GLY A 86 -17.18 4.01 -6.73
N VAL A 87 -16.87 3.27 -5.67
CA VAL A 87 -16.10 3.76 -4.52
C VAL A 87 -14.63 3.45 -4.74
N PRO A 88 -13.75 4.46 -4.83
CA PRO A 88 -12.32 4.21 -5.02
C PRO A 88 -11.72 3.47 -3.83
N THR A 89 -10.94 2.43 -4.13
CA THR A 89 -10.20 1.66 -3.13
C THR A 89 -8.71 1.83 -3.37
N PHE A 90 -7.96 2.12 -2.32
CA PHE A 90 -6.51 2.29 -2.37
C PHE A 90 -5.81 1.19 -1.59
N GLY A 91 -4.69 0.73 -2.13
CA GLY A 91 -3.87 -0.31 -1.53
C GLY A 91 -2.39 0.05 -1.42
N TYR A 92 -1.57 -0.97 -1.27
CA TYR A 92 -0.12 -0.89 -1.17
C TYR A 92 0.48 -2.17 -1.73
N ASP A 93 1.68 -2.14 -2.28
CA ASP A 93 2.53 -3.17 -2.87
C ASP A 93 2.65 -3.09 -4.40
N ALA A 94 1.72 -2.44 -5.10
CA ALA A 94 1.63 -2.41 -6.57
C ALA A 94 1.59 -3.81 -7.19
N ASN A 95 0.76 -4.69 -6.63
CA ASN A 95 0.53 -6.01 -7.20
C ASN A 95 -0.06 -5.88 -8.61
N SER A 96 0.33 -6.76 -9.52
CA SER A 96 -0.05 -6.67 -10.93
C SER A 96 -1.57 -6.67 -11.19
N ASP A 97 -2.34 -7.37 -10.37
CA ASP A 97 -3.81 -7.39 -10.43
C ASP A 97 -4.42 -6.08 -9.95
N ALA A 98 -3.87 -5.46 -8.90
CA ALA A 98 -4.30 -4.15 -8.41
C ALA A 98 -3.96 -3.04 -9.41
N VAL A 99 -2.77 -3.06 -9.99
CA VAL A 99 -2.37 -2.13 -11.06
C VAL A 99 -3.29 -2.25 -12.27
N ALA A 100 -3.61 -3.47 -12.71
CA ALA A 100 -4.55 -3.69 -13.80
C ALA A 100 -5.98 -3.18 -13.47
N ALA A 101 -6.42 -3.34 -12.22
CA ALA A 101 -7.74 -2.92 -11.76
C ALA A 101 -7.90 -1.38 -11.69
N ILE A 102 -6.83 -0.59 -11.79
CA ILE A 102 -6.92 0.87 -11.91
C ILE A 102 -7.74 1.26 -13.14
N ALA A 103 -7.59 0.52 -14.24
CA ALA A 103 -8.43 0.72 -15.44
C ALA A 103 -9.93 0.44 -15.19
N GLU A 104 -10.26 -0.27 -14.12
CA GLU A 104 -11.62 -0.67 -13.75
C GLU A 104 -12.19 0.14 -12.58
N GLY A 105 -11.44 1.16 -12.09
CA GLY A 105 -11.88 2.06 -11.01
C GLY A 105 -11.21 1.80 -9.65
N TYR A 106 -10.20 0.90 -9.55
CA TYR A 106 -9.35 0.85 -8.38
C TYR A 106 -8.61 2.19 -8.26
N GLY A 107 -8.66 2.83 -7.09
CA GLY A 107 -8.18 4.21 -6.93
C GLY A 107 -6.68 4.37 -7.10
N GLY A 108 -5.92 3.36 -6.73
CA GLY A 108 -4.47 3.32 -6.85
C GLY A 108 -3.80 2.47 -5.78
N THR A 109 -2.50 2.35 -5.92
CA THR A 109 -1.65 1.61 -4.98
C THR A 109 -0.31 2.33 -4.80
N ILE A 110 0.50 1.87 -3.88
CA ILE A 110 1.86 2.38 -3.67
C ILE A 110 2.85 1.28 -4.05
N SER A 111 3.72 1.56 -5.00
CA SER A 111 4.90 0.74 -5.24
C SER A 111 5.95 1.04 -4.18
N GLN A 112 6.39 0.04 -3.47
CA GLN A 112 7.51 0.10 -2.55
C GLN A 112 8.83 -0.35 -3.20
N HIS A 113 8.84 -0.59 -4.50
CA HIS A 113 9.99 -1.10 -5.25
C HIS A 113 10.59 -2.35 -4.62
N ALA A 114 9.78 -3.42 -4.52
CA ALA A 114 10.22 -4.69 -3.94
C ALA A 114 11.43 -5.31 -4.65
N ASP A 115 11.55 -5.09 -5.96
CA ASP A 115 12.70 -5.44 -6.79
C ASP A 115 13.98 -4.70 -6.34
N VAL A 116 13.88 -3.41 -6.09
CA VAL A 116 14.97 -2.57 -5.55
C VAL A 116 15.39 -3.03 -4.16
N GLN A 117 14.42 -3.32 -3.29
CA GLN A 117 14.69 -3.85 -1.95
C GLN A 117 15.42 -5.19 -2.02
N ALA A 118 14.98 -6.09 -2.90
CA ALA A 118 15.63 -7.39 -3.11
C ALA A 118 17.07 -7.21 -3.62
N TYR A 119 17.26 -6.37 -4.64
CA TYR A 119 18.59 -6.08 -5.18
C TYR A 119 19.53 -5.53 -4.11
N LEU A 120 19.13 -4.47 -3.40
CA LEU A 120 19.95 -3.85 -2.36
C LEU A 120 20.28 -4.84 -1.26
N THR A 121 19.31 -5.62 -0.79
CA THR A 121 19.52 -6.64 0.24
C THR A 121 20.53 -7.69 -0.18
N LEU A 122 20.40 -8.24 -1.40
CA LEU A 122 21.32 -9.25 -1.92
C LEU A 122 22.72 -8.68 -2.14
N ARG A 123 22.82 -7.44 -2.63
CA ARG A 123 24.13 -6.79 -2.87
C ARG A 123 24.86 -6.51 -1.56
N VAL A 124 24.18 -5.91 -0.58
CA VAL A 124 24.74 -5.65 0.75
C VAL A 124 25.20 -6.95 1.42
N LEU A 125 24.35 -7.98 1.40
CA LEU A 125 24.67 -9.29 1.96
C LEU A 125 25.89 -9.90 1.28
N ARG A 126 25.96 -9.86 -0.05
CA ARG A 126 27.09 -10.38 -0.81
C ARG A 126 28.38 -9.64 -0.44
N ASN A 127 28.36 -8.31 -0.43
CA ASN A 127 29.51 -7.50 -0.08
C ASN A 127 30.01 -7.82 1.35
N ALA A 128 29.09 -7.97 2.30
CA ALA A 128 29.45 -8.33 3.67
C ALA A 128 30.10 -9.72 3.77
N LEU A 129 29.62 -10.71 3.00
CA LEU A 129 30.19 -12.06 2.93
C LEU A 129 31.59 -12.07 2.26
N ASP A 130 31.77 -11.23 1.25
CA ASP A 130 33.06 -11.10 0.55
C ASP A 130 34.06 -10.24 1.33
N GLY A 131 33.67 -9.64 2.47
CA GLY A 131 34.54 -8.82 3.33
C GLY A 131 34.90 -7.47 2.71
N VAL A 132 34.10 -6.97 1.76
CA VAL A 132 34.24 -5.65 1.15
C VAL A 132 33.26 -4.66 1.75
N ASP A 133 33.37 -3.38 1.41
CA ASP A 133 32.46 -2.37 1.90
C ASP A 133 31.03 -2.65 1.40
N VAL A 134 30.04 -2.50 2.28
CA VAL A 134 28.64 -2.93 2.03
C VAL A 134 27.99 -2.21 0.85
N ASP A 135 28.45 -1.01 0.52
CA ASP A 135 27.95 -0.19 -0.59
C ASP A 135 28.71 -0.41 -1.92
N THR A 136 29.74 -1.29 -1.91
CA THR A 136 30.55 -1.58 -3.10
C THR A 136 29.67 -1.99 -4.27
N GLY A 137 29.75 -1.23 -5.36
CA GLY A 137 29.05 -1.51 -6.61
C GLY A 137 27.54 -1.20 -6.61
N ILE A 138 26.98 -0.62 -5.53
CA ILE A 138 25.62 -0.09 -5.56
C ILE A 138 25.59 1.18 -6.40
N GLY A 139 24.63 1.27 -7.33
CA GLY A 139 24.54 2.39 -8.28
C GLY A 139 25.55 2.33 -9.45
N THR A 140 26.31 1.24 -9.57
CA THR A 140 27.16 0.97 -10.75
C THR A 140 26.58 -0.17 -11.59
N ALA A 141 26.98 -0.25 -12.87
CA ALA A 141 26.53 -1.33 -13.73
C ALA A 141 26.93 -2.70 -13.20
N ASP A 142 26.00 -3.64 -13.21
CA ASP A 142 26.28 -5.06 -12.97
C ASP A 142 26.96 -5.71 -14.21
N ASP A 143 27.25 -6.99 -14.14
CA ASP A 143 27.88 -7.75 -15.23
C ASP A 143 27.01 -7.83 -16.51
N ALA A 144 25.71 -7.56 -16.38
CA ALA A 144 24.77 -7.49 -17.50
C ALA A 144 24.56 -6.04 -18.01
N GLY A 145 25.22 -5.05 -17.39
CA GLY A 145 25.12 -3.64 -17.74
C GLY A 145 23.92 -2.90 -17.11
N ASN A 146 23.17 -3.55 -16.19
CA ASN A 146 22.07 -2.90 -15.50
C ASN A 146 22.58 -2.01 -14.37
N VAL A 147 22.04 -0.81 -14.26
CA VAL A 147 22.35 0.16 -13.19
C VAL A 147 21.09 0.43 -12.40
N LEU A 148 21.15 0.24 -11.08
CA LEU A 148 20.08 0.70 -10.22
C LEU A 148 20.11 2.24 -10.17
N SER A 149 19.00 2.86 -10.61
CA SER A 149 18.86 4.31 -10.58
C SER A 149 18.86 4.83 -9.14
N SER A 150 19.59 5.90 -8.89
CA SER A 150 19.54 6.60 -7.59
C SER A 150 18.19 7.27 -7.30
N ASP A 151 17.29 7.32 -8.29
CA ASP A 151 15.95 7.90 -8.15
C ASP A 151 14.96 6.97 -7.43
N VAL A 152 15.33 5.68 -7.23
CA VAL A 152 14.45 4.68 -6.62
C VAL A 152 14.89 4.23 -5.22
N TYR A 153 16.02 4.75 -4.72
CA TYR A 153 16.49 4.47 -3.35
C TYR A 153 17.22 5.66 -2.74
N VAL A 154 17.37 5.64 -1.42
CA VAL A 154 18.20 6.57 -0.66
C VAL A 154 19.04 5.79 0.34
N TYR A 155 20.31 6.19 0.49
CA TYR A 155 21.17 5.72 1.58
C TYR A 155 21.20 6.77 2.68
N LYS A 156 20.94 6.34 3.92
CA LYS A 156 21.09 7.15 5.12
C LYS A 156 22.32 6.71 5.89
N GLU A 157 23.34 7.54 5.90
CA GLU A 157 24.64 7.22 6.48
C GLU A 157 24.58 7.05 8.00
N ASP A 158 23.81 7.90 8.68
CA ASP A 158 23.61 7.86 10.13
C ASP A 158 22.89 6.59 10.60
N GLU A 159 22.02 6.04 9.77
CA GLU A 159 21.30 4.79 10.01
C GLU A 159 22.01 3.56 9.40
N ARG A 160 23.00 3.78 8.54
CA ARG A 160 23.68 2.74 7.73
C ARG A 160 22.69 1.86 6.97
N SER A 161 21.68 2.48 6.42
CA SER A 161 20.51 1.79 5.84
C SER A 161 20.16 2.34 4.47
N TYR A 162 19.77 1.44 3.57
CA TYR A 162 19.18 1.75 2.28
C TYR A 162 17.65 1.70 2.40
N TYR A 163 17.00 2.67 1.81
CA TYR A 163 15.54 2.75 1.71
C TYR A 163 15.13 2.82 0.25
N SER A 164 14.20 1.97 -0.19
CA SER A 164 13.51 2.16 -1.45
C SER A 164 12.54 3.34 -1.35
N LEU A 165 12.41 4.11 -2.41
CA LEU A 165 11.48 5.24 -2.46
C LEU A 165 10.10 4.74 -2.91
N ASN A 166 9.08 5.08 -2.14
CA ASN A 166 7.71 4.71 -2.49
C ASN A 166 7.17 5.62 -3.61
N VAL A 167 6.46 5.03 -4.56
CA VAL A 167 5.83 5.74 -5.67
C VAL A 167 4.34 5.42 -5.72
N ALA A 168 3.51 6.45 -5.81
CA ALA A 168 2.09 6.27 -6.04
C ALA A 168 1.84 5.80 -7.48
N VAL A 169 1.07 4.73 -7.63
CA VAL A 169 0.59 4.20 -8.91
C VAL A 169 -0.89 4.46 -9.01
N THR A 170 -1.27 5.32 -9.96
CA THR A 170 -2.62 5.82 -10.13
C THR A 170 -3.03 5.77 -11.61
N ALA A 171 -4.21 6.30 -11.93
CA ALA A 171 -4.68 6.40 -13.31
C ALA A 171 -3.73 7.19 -14.23
N ASP A 172 -2.88 8.05 -13.67
CA ASP A 172 -1.97 8.90 -14.45
C ASP A 172 -0.72 8.16 -14.92
N ASN A 173 -0.29 7.08 -14.22
CA ASN A 173 0.99 6.43 -14.47
C ASN A 173 1.00 4.89 -14.41
N TYR A 174 -0.14 4.24 -14.27
CA TYR A 174 -0.20 2.77 -14.10
C TYR A 174 0.20 1.97 -15.37
N LYS A 175 0.42 2.64 -16.49
CA LYS A 175 0.85 2.03 -17.77
C LYS A 175 2.35 2.13 -18.01
N ASP A 176 3.05 2.88 -17.18
CA ASP A 176 4.50 3.12 -17.27
C ASP A 176 5.26 1.96 -16.56
#